data_1054ec0b0b2c62a98e76cd29c32156d4
#
_entry.id   1054ec0b0b2c62a98e76cd29c32156d4
#
_cell.length_a   1.000
_cell.length_b   1.000
_cell.length_c   1.000
_cell.angle_alpha   90.00
_cell.angle_beta   90.00
_cell.angle_gamma   90.00
#
_symmetry.space_group_name_H-M   'P 1'
#
loop_
_entity.id
_entity.type
_entity.pdbx_description
1 polymer ?
#
loop_
_entity_poly.entity_id
_entity_poly.type
_entity_poly.pdbx_seq_one_letter_code
_entity_poly.pdbx_strand_id
1 'polypeptide(L)'
;LPDDLRGSEPVLRELLTARLKRGKVEVRAWIEGRSDASPRAPSALELQKLVGLQDNVRAWLPTAGPLSVAEVLSLTSRQQGNPGELNEGLQSLAETAINNLVEAREREGKRLAAMLLDRLEQLRQLAKDAQPLIPQLVAQQRQRFIDRWNEALAAGGPSATGNTVTSDMANDRALTEATAFAIRIDVAEELTRLDSHLTEIERLIKKGAEVGKRLDFLIQELHREANTLGSKSSNLELTRISVDMKVLIEQMREQVQNIE
;
A
#
# COMPACT_ATOMS: atom_id res chain seq x y z
N LEU A 1 10.19 -2.41 -27.45
CA LEU A 1 11.33 -1.76 -28.09
C LEU A 1 11.20 -1.90 -29.60
N PRO A 2 11.59 -0.87 -30.42
CA PRO A 2 11.79 -0.98 -31.84
C PRO A 2 12.86 -2.03 -32.18
N ASP A 3 12.81 -2.56 -33.41
CA ASP A 3 13.75 -3.62 -33.86
C ASP A 3 15.23 -3.22 -33.75
N ASP A 4 15.53 -1.96 -34.02
CA ASP A 4 16.89 -1.41 -33.92
C ASP A 4 17.45 -1.35 -32.48
N LEU A 5 16.58 -1.38 -31.49
CA LEU A 5 16.92 -1.31 -30.05
C LEU A 5 16.77 -2.65 -29.32
N ARG A 6 16.33 -3.71 -30.02
CA ARG A 6 16.14 -5.04 -29.40
C ARG A 6 17.41 -5.62 -28.82
N GLY A 7 18.56 -5.31 -29.42
CA GLY A 7 19.85 -5.73 -28.87
C GLY A 7 20.16 -5.25 -27.46
N SER A 8 19.53 -4.14 -27.02
CA SER A 8 19.68 -3.58 -25.68
C SER A 8 18.74 -4.22 -24.64
N GLU A 9 17.76 -5.04 -25.04
CA GLU A 9 16.77 -5.61 -24.12
C GLU A 9 17.40 -6.38 -22.95
N PRO A 10 18.40 -7.26 -23.14
CA PRO A 10 19.03 -7.98 -22.04
C PRO A 10 19.66 -7.04 -20.99
N VAL A 11 20.39 -6.01 -21.48
CA VAL A 11 21.04 -5.02 -20.59
C VAL A 11 20.03 -4.20 -19.83
N LEU A 12 18.97 -3.74 -20.49
CA LEU A 12 17.88 -3.01 -19.82
C LEU A 12 17.17 -3.87 -18.76
N ARG A 13 16.98 -5.13 -19.04
CA ARG A 13 16.38 -6.10 -18.10
C ARG A 13 17.25 -6.30 -16.87
N GLU A 14 18.56 -6.40 -17.07
CA GLU A 14 19.53 -6.51 -15.97
C GLU A 14 19.54 -5.25 -15.10
N LEU A 15 19.60 -4.05 -15.71
CA LEU A 15 19.54 -2.77 -15.01
C LEU A 15 18.26 -2.63 -14.17
N LEU A 16 17.11 -3.00 -14.74
CA LEU A 16 15.84 -2.94 -14.03
C LEU A 16 15.78 -3.90 -12.85
N THR A 17 16.19 -5.16 -13.03
CA THR A 17 16.16 -6.17 -11.97
C THR A 17 17.16 -5.89 -10.85
N ALA A 18 18.31 -5.27 -11.17
CA ALA A 18 19.28 -4.85 -10.17
C ALA A 18 18.77 -3.71 -9.25
N ARG A 19 17.97 -2.80 -9.80
CA ARG A 19 17.51 -1.60 -9.09
C ARG A 19 16.08 -1.69 -8.55
N LEU A 20 15.20 -2.45 -9.22
CA LEU A 20 13.79 -2.56 -8.88
C LEU A 20 13.49 -3.99 -8.44
N LYS A 21 13.30 -4.17 -7.14
CA LYS A 21 13.07 -5.50 -6.53
C LYS A 21 11.62 -5.96 -6.65
N ARG A 22 10.67 -5.05 -6.90
CA ARG A 22 9.24 -5.35 -6.87
C ARG A 22 8.46 -4.45 -7.83
N GLY A 23 7.32 -4.97 -8.29
CA GLY A 23 6.38 -4.26 -9.16
C GLY A 23 6.42 -4.78 -10.60
N LYS A 24 5.36 -4.47 -11.37
CA LYS A 24 5.29 -4.70 -12.81
C LYS A 24 5.82 -3.47 -13.53
N VAL A 25 6.93 -3.61 -14.22
CA VAL A 25 7.56 -2.52 -14.97
C VAL A 25 7.39 -2.77 -16.46
N GLU A 26 6.92 -1.77 -17.19
CA GLU A 26 6.85 -1.76 -18.63
C GLU A 26 7.77 -0.65 -19.17
N VAL A 27 8.68 -1.00 -20.06
CA VAL A 27 9.58 -0.06 -20.72
C VAL A 27 9.16 0.08 -22.17
N ARG A 28 8.85 1.30 -22.57
CA ARG A 28 8.58 1.66 -23.96
C ARG A 28 9.61 2.68 -24.40
N ALA A 29 10.27 2.41 -25.50
CA ALA A 29 11.19 3.36 -26.14
C ALA A 29 10.81 3.52 -27.62
N TRP A 30 10.94 4.71 -28.11
CA TRP A 30 10.76 5.05 -29.53
C TRP A 30 11.86 6.02 -29.94
N ILE A 31 12.14 6.07 -31.26
CA ILE A 31 13.12 6.99 -31.82
C ILE A 31 12.34 8.11 -32.53
N GLU A 32 12.45 9.32 -32.00
CA GLU A 32 11.84 10.50 -32.60
C GLU A 32 12.60 10.91 -33.87
N GLY A 33 11.88 11.35 -34.89
CA GLY A 33 12.48 11.85 -36.16
C GLY A 33 12.51 10.83 -37.31
N ARG A 34 12.05 9.58 -37.09
CA ARG A 34 11.98 8.58 -38.19
C ARG A 34 10.65 8.59 -38.95
N SER A 35 9.58 9.14 -38.41
CA SER A 35 8.25 9.10 -39.05
C SER A 35 7.95 10.23 -39.99
N ASP A 36 8.66 11.39 -39.90
CA ASP A 36 8.38 12.59 -40.70
C ASP A 36 9.56 13.08 -41.57
N ALA A 37 10.66 12.35 -41.60
CA ALA A 37 11.75 12.71 -42.49
C ALA A 37 11.28 12.49 -43.93
N SER A 38 10.99 13.57 -44.65
CA SER A 38 10.95 13.56 -46.14
C SER A 38 12.11 12.72 -46.61
N PRO A 39 11.91 11.81 -47.58
CA PRO A 39 12.96 10.92 -48.07
C PRO A 39 14.18 11.76 -48.46
N ARG A 40 15.24 11.67 -47.66
CA ARG A 40 16.50 12.37 -47.97
C ARG A 40 17.04 11.80 -49.26
N ALA A 41 17.44 12.66 -50.15
CA ALA A 41 18.15 12.21 -51.35
C ALA A 41 19.45 11.50 -50.93
N PRO A 42 19.69 10.25 -51.40
CA PRO A 42 20.92 9.53 -51.09
C PRO A 42 22.13 10.28 -51.56
N SER A 43 23.23 10.23 -50.81
CA SER A 43 24.51 10.80 -51.26
C SER A 43 25.10 10.02 -52.42
N ALA A 44 25.96 10.66 -53.20
CA ALA A 44 26.65 10.01 -54.35
C ALA A 44 27.41 8.74 -53.88
N LEU A 45 28.01 8.77 -52.70
CA LEU A 45 28.73 7.62 -52.10
C LEU A 45 27.80 6.43 -51.77
N GLU A 46 26.62 6.72 -51.24
CA GLU A 46 25.59 5.70 -50.91
C GLU A 46 25.07 5.07 -52.22
N LEU A 47 24.79 5.90 -53.23
CA LEU A 47 24.37 5.39 -54.54
C LEU A 47 25.44 4.51 -55.18
N GLN A 48 26.71 4.91 -55.10
CA GLN A 48 27.83 4.15 -55.64
C GLN A 48 27.99 2.78 -54.97
N LYS A 49 27.80 2.71 -53.65
CA LYS A 49 27.77 1.44 -52.89
C LYS A 49 26.61 0.53 -53.34
N LEU A 50 25.42 1.10 -53.53
CA LEU A 50 24.24 0.34 -53.96
C LEU A 50 24.38 -0.18 -55.40
N VAL A 51 24.98 0.61 -56.29
CA VAL A 51 25.31 0.15 -57.68
C VAL A 51 26.29 -1.03 -57.63
N GLY A 52 27.38 -0.92 -56.86
CA GLY A 52 28.33 -2.03 -56.68
C GLY A 52 27.69 -3.29 -56.08
N LEU A 53 26.77 -3.13 -55.11
CA LEU A 53 26.00 -4.25 -54.56
C LEU A 53 25.08 -4.89 -55.62
N GLN A 54 24.36 -4.08 -56.40
CA GLN A 54 23.51 -4.56 -57.49
C GLN A 54 24.30 -5.34 -58.52
N ASP A 55 25.46 -4.81 -58.97
CA ASP A 55 26.31 -5.47 -59.95
C ASP A 55 26.86 -6.81 -59.46
N ASN A 56 27.27 -6.86 -58.17
CA ASN A 56 27.69 -8.11 -57.54
C ASN A 56 26.56 -9.15 -57.51
N VAL A 57 25.34 -8.75 -57.10
CA VAL A 57 24.18 -9.65 -57.08
C VAL A 57 23.85 -10.16 -58.49
N ARG A 58 23.89 -9.28 -59.50
CA ARG A 58 23.64 -9.66 -60.90
C ARG A 58 24.69 -10.59 -61.49
N ALA A 59 25.95 -10.47 -61.06
CA ALA A 59 26.99 -11.40 -61.46
C ALA A 59 26.70 -12.85 -61.09
N TRP A 60 26.00 -13.06 -59.96
CA TRP A 60 25.59 -14.39 -59.51
C TRP A 60 24.16 -14.78 -59.89
N LEU A 61 23.29 -13.77 -60.07
CA LEU A 61 21.87 -13.93 -60.41
C LEU A 61 21.55 -13.01 -61.62
N PRO A 62 21.86 -13.40 -62.86
CA PRO A 62 21.70 -12.55 -64.00
C PRO A 62 20.26 -12.08 -64.26
N THR A 63 19.28 -12.81 -63.76
CA THR A 63 17.84 -12.50 -63.91
C THR A 63 17.33 -11.51 -62.84
N ALA A 64 18.19 -11.08 -61.88
CA ALA A 64 17.79 -10.10 -60.88
C ALA A 64 17.48 -8.74 -61.54
N GLY A 65 16.31 -8.16 -61.15
CA GLY A 65 15.89 -6.83 -61.64
C GLY A 65 16.79 -5.72 -61.08
N PRO A 66 16.74 -4.50 -61.68
CA PRO A 66 17.43 -3.35 -61.13
C PRO A 66 16.74 -2.86 -59.85
N LEU A 67 17.49 -2.24 -58.93
CA LEU A 67 16.93 -1.57 -57.78
C LEU A 67 16.01 -0.43 -58.21
N SER A 68 14.79 -0.44 -57.66
CA SER A 68 13.86 0.66 -57.87
C SER A 68 14.22 1.85 -56.95
N VAL A 69 13.74 3.05 -57.31
CA VAL A 69 13.93 4.25 -56.46
C VAL A 69 13.42 4.05 -55.03
N ALA A 70 12.30 3.35 -54.88
CA ALA A 70 11.73 3.06 -53.54
C ALA A 70 12.64 2.16 -52.73
N GLU A 71 13.25 1.13 -53.33
CA GLU A 71 14.21 0.24 -52.66
C GLU A 71 15.50 0.99 -52.29
N VAL A 72 16.03 1.84 -53.18
CA VAL A 72 17.19 2.68 -52.90
C VAL A 72 16.91 3.58 -51.68
N LEU A 73 15.78 4.29 -51.67
CA LEU A 73 15.38 5.14 -50.55
C LEU A 73 15.20 4.33 -49.24
N SER A 74 14.61 3.14 -49.33
CA SER A 74 14.43 2.25 -48.17
C SER A 74 15.76 1.74 -47.61
N LEU A 75 16.71 1.37 -48.47
CA LEU A 75 18.04 0.87 -48.08
C LEU A 75 18.90 2.00 -47.49
N THR A 76 18.83 3.21 -48.03
CA THR A 76 19.60 4.37 -47.52
C THR A 76 19.02 4.92 -46.23
N SER A 77 17.70 4.87 -46.02
CA SER A 77 17.07 5.29 -44.75
C SER A 77 17.37 4.34 -43.60
N ARG A 78 17.60 3.05 -43.84
CA ARG A 78 17.99 2.07 -42.82
C ARG A 78 19.43 2.24 -42.33
N GLN A 79 20.33 2.87 -43.08
CA GLN A 79 21.74 3.05 -42.69
C GLN A 79 22.02 4.26 -41.80
N GLN A 80 21.02 5.02 -41.38
CA GLN A 80 21.18 6.30 -40.67
C GLN A 80 21.34 6.22 -39.13
N GLY A 81 21.72 5.15 -38.56
CA GLY A 81 22.06 5.10 -37.12
C GLY A 81 23.21 4.15 -36.90
N ASN A 82 24.26 4.62 -36.25
CA ASN A 82 25.25 3.71 -35.71
C ASN A 82 24.57 2.92 -34.57
N PRO A 83 24.29 1.61 -34.73
CA PRO A 83 23.57 0.85 -33.69
C PRO A 83 24.24 0.92 -32.32
N GLY A 84 25.57 1.13 -32.29
CA GLY A 84 26.32 1.31 -31.04
C GLY A 84 25.92 2.58 -30.28
N GLU A 85 25.91 3.73 -30.97
CA GLU A 85 25.56 5.02 -30.34
C GLU A 85 24.11 5.05 -29.86
N LEU A 86 23.18 4.43 -30.62
CA LEU A 86 21.78 4.32 -30.21
C LEU A 86 21.61 3.44 -28.94
N ASN A 87 22.36 2.35 -28.85
CA ASN A 87 22.32 1.46 -27.71
C ASN A 87 22.93 2.10 -26.46
N GLU A 88 24.05 2.82 -26.58
CA GLU A 88 24.67 3.57 -25.47
C GLU A 88 23.75 4.71 -25.01
N GLY A 89 23.15 5.46 -25.96
CA GLY A 89 22.18 6.50 -25.65
C GLY A 89 20.95 5.96 -24.91
N LEU A 90 20.40 4.83 -25.34
CA LEU A 90 19.28 4.19 -24.69
C LEU A 90 19.62 3.71 -23.27
N GLN A 91 20.82 3.16 -23.06
CA GLN A 91 21.28 2.72 -21.75
C GLN A 91 21.40 3.91 -20.79
N SER A 92 22.01 5.01 -21.19
CA SER A 92 22.14 6.23 -20.39
C SER A 92 20.77 6.83 -20.02
N LEU A 93 19.83 6.88 -20.97
CA LEU A 93 18.47 7.32 -20.73
C LEU A 93 17.73 6.40 -19.75
N ALA A 94 17.91 5.08 -19.89
CA ALA A 94 17.29 4.11 -19.00
C ALA A 94 17.83 4.24 -17.58
N GLU A 95 19.14 4.40 -17.39
CA GLU A 95 19.75 4.65 -16.07
C GLU A 95 19.19 5.92 -15.43
N THR A 96 19.08 7.00 -16.19
CA THR A 96 18.50 8.27 -15.72
C THR A 96 17.04 8.10 -15.34
N ALA A 97 16.24 7.42 -16.16
CA ALA A 97 14.83 7.16 -15.88
C ALA A 97 14.64 6.28 -14.64
N ILE A 98 15.46 5.25 -14.48
CA ILE A 98 15.43 4.37 -13.28
C ILE A 98 15.82 5.15 -12.02
N ASN A 99 16.85 5.98 -12.08
CA ASN A 99 17.26 6.81 -10.93
C ASN A 99 16.13 7.78 -10.55
N ASN A 100 15.52 8.46 -11.50
CA ASN A 100 14.39 9.35 -11.26
C ASN A 100 13.19 8.61 -10.65
N LEU A 101 12.91 7.38 -11.11
CA LEU A 101 11.86 6.54 -10.55
C LEU A 101 12.15 6.14 -9.10
N VAL A 102 13.40 5.73 -8.80
CA VAL A 102 13.82 5.36 -7.44
C VAL A 102 13.70 6.56 -6.50
N GLU A 103 14.19 7.72 -6.90
CA GLU A 103 14.04 8.96 -6.11
C GLU A 103 12.58 9.35 -5.88
N ALA A 104 11.72 9.20 -6.89
CA ALA A 104 10.29 9.47 -6.74
C ALA A 104 9.64 8.51 -5.73
N ARG A 105 9.96 7.21 -5.82
CA ARG A 105 9.51 6.19 -4.86
C ARG A 105 10.00 6.46 -3.44
N GLU A 106 11.24 6.88 -3.27
CA GLU A 106 11.78 7.23 -1.94
C GLU A 106 11.07 8.45 -1.33
N ARG A 107 10.81 9.49 -2.13
CA ARG A 107 10.05 10.66 -1.67
C ARG A 107 8.64 10.29 -1.24
N GLU A 108 7.95 9.50 -2.05
CA GLU A 108 6.59 9.04 -1.75
C GLU A 108 6.57 8.13 -0.53
N GLY A 109 7.52 7.18 -0.42
CA GLY A 109 7.65 6.29 0.73
C GLY A 109 7.87 7.06 2.04
N LYS A 110 8.72 8.09 2.05
CA LYS A 110 8.92 8.97 3.22
C LYS A 110 7.65 9.71 3.62
N ARG A 111 6.89 10.21 2.64
CA ARG A 111 5.62 10.90 2.88
C ARG A 111 4.58 9.95 3.48
N LEU A 112 4.46 8.74 2.93
CA LEU A 112 3.55 7.70 3.43
C LEU A 112 3.94 7.26 4.84
N ALA A 113 5.23 7.05 5.11
CA ALA A 113 5.72 6.71 6.44
C ALA A 113 5.37 7.79 7.48
N ALA A 114 5.57 9.06 7.16
CA ALA A 114 5.22 10.17 8.04
C ALA A 114 3.72 10.21 8.34
N MET A 115 2.87 10.02 7.33
CA MET A 115 1.43 9.97 7.51
C MET A 115 0.99 8.78 8.37
N LEU A 116 1.55 7.58 8.14
CA LEU A 116 1.23 6.41 8.95
C LEU A 116 1.63 6.61 10.41
N LEU A 117 2.80 7.19 10.68
CA LEU A 117 3.24 7.51 12.05
C LEU A 117 2.31 8.51 12.75
N ASP A 118 1.81 9.51 12.03
CA ASP A 118 0.82 10.45 12.56
C ASP A 118 -0.50 9.73 12.92
N ARG A 119 -0.98 8.81 12.09
CA ARG A 119 -2.17 8.01 12.39
C ARG A 119 -1.97 7.08 13.58
N LEU A 120 -0.77 6.50 13.74
CA LEU A 120 -0.42 5.69 14.92
C LEU A 120 -0.51 6.51 16.20
N GLU A 121 -0.02 7.75 16.19
CA GLU A 121 -0.09 8.62 17.38
C GLU A 121 -1.54 9.00 17.72
N GLN A 122 -2.37 9.30 16.72
CA GLN A 122 -3.79 9.55 16.91
C GLN A 122 -4.51 8.33 17.51
N LEU A 123 -4.20 7.12 17.02
CA LEU A 123 -4.76 5.87 17.57
C LEU A 123 -4.33 5.63 19.04
N ARG A 124 -3.06 5.93 19.37
CA ARG A 124 -2.58 5.88 20.76
C ARG A 124 -3.31 6.86 21.67
N GLN A 125 -3.59 8.07 21.16
CA GLN A 125 -4.36 9.03 21.94
C GLN A 125 -5.79 8.55 22.18
N LEU A 126 -6.47 8.04 21.18
CA LEU A 126 -7.81 7.44 21.35
C LEU A 126 -7.80 6.25 22.33
N ALA A 127 -6.75 5.43 22.31
CA ALA A 127 -6.58 4.34 23.27
C ALA A 127 -6.41 4.86 24.72
N LYS A 128 -5.64 5.93 24.92
CA LYS A 128 -5.50 6.61 26.21
C LYS A 128 -6.81 7.21 26.69
N ASP A 129 -7.59 7.81 25.80
CA ASP A 129 -8.89 8.41 26.13
C ASP A 129 -9.93 7.34 26.49
N ALA A 130 -9.82 6.13 25.94
CA ALA A 130 -10.68 5.00 26.27
C ALA A 130 -10.41 4.40 27.67
N GLN A 131 -9.16 4.42 28.15
CA GLN A 131 -8.77 3.79 29.42
C GLN A 131 -9.59 4.25 30.64
N PRO A 132 -9.81 5.55 30.90
CA PRO A 132 -10.55 6.00 32.09
C PRO A 132 -12.06 5.70 32.03
N LEU A 133 -12.60 5.40 30.82
CA LEU A 133 -14.01 5.08 30.65
C LEU A 133 -14.35 3.66 31.14
N ILE A 134 -13.38 2.75 31.21
CA ILE A 134 -13.59 1.36 31.62
C ILE A 134 -14.06 1.25 33.08
N PRO A 135 -13.35 1.83 34.07
CA PRO A 135 -13.82 1.78 35.48
C PRO A 135 -15.15 2.52 35.66
N GLN A 136 -15.40 3.59 34.92
CA GLN A 136 -16.68 4.30 34.93
C GLN A 136 -17.84 3.41 34.45
N LEU A 137 -17.64 2.61 33.41
CA LEU A 137 -18.63 1.63 32.94
C LEU A 137 -18.98 0.59 34.01
N VAL A 138 -17.97 0.06 34.68
CA VAL A 138 -18.16 -0.93 35.73
C VAL A 138 -18.94 -0.30 36.91
N ALA A 139 -18.59 0.93 37.27
CA ALA A 139 -19.30 1.65 38.36
C ALA A 139 -20.78 1.96 37.95
N GLN A 140 -21.02 2.39 36.71
CA GLN A 140 -22.39 2.61 36.22
C GLN A 140 -23.22 1.32 36.18
N GLN A 141 -22.63 0.20 35.79
CA GLN A 141 -23.33 -1.08 35.78
C GLN A 141 -23.69 -1.53 37.18
N ARG A 142 -22.79 -1.36 38.15
CA ARG A 142 -23.06 -1.61 39.55
C ARG A 142 -24.23 -0.76 40.05
N GLN A 143 -24.23 0.54 39.75
CA GLN A 143 -25.29 1.45 40.17
C GLN A 143 -26.64 1.06 39.57
N ARG A 144 -26.69 0.78 38.24
CA ARG A 144 -27.92 0.30 37.57
C ARG A 144 -28.49 -0.99 38.19
N PHE A 145 -27.61 -1.89 38.63
CA PHE A 145 -28.06 -3.10 39.30
C PHE A 145 -28.70 -2.77 40.63
N ILE A 146 -28.08 -1.92 41.44
CA ILE A 146 -28.60 -1.47 42.74
C ILE A 146 -29.96 -0.77 42.59
N ASP A 147 -30.06 0.12 41.61
CA ASP A 147 -31.29 0.86 41.33
C ASP A 147 -32.43 -0.10 40.95
N ARG A 148 -32.22 -1.02 40.03
CA ARG A 148 -33.22 -2.05 39.68
C ARG A 148 -33.60 -2.97 40.86
N TRP A 149 -32.62 -3.30 41.70
CA TRP A 149 -32.85 -4.10 42.86
C TRP A 149 -33.78 -3.36 43.85
N ASN A 150 -33.51 -2.09 44.10
CA ASN A 150 -34.33 -1.25 44.98
C ASN A 150 -35.74 -1.03 44.38
N GLU A 151 -35.88 -0.83 43.10
CA GLU A 151 -37.16 -0.75 42.40
C GLU A 151 -37.98 -2.06 42.57
N ALA A 152 -37.33 -3.23 42.40
CA ALA A 152 -37.96 -4.52 42.53
C ALA A 152 -38.43 -4.76 43.98
N LEU A 153 -37.64 -4.35 44.97
CA LEU A 153 -38.04 -4.42 46.39
C LEU A 153 -39.22 -3.48 46.71
N ALA A 154 -39.24 -2.27 46.12
CA ALA A 154 -40.32 -1.32 46.32
C ALA A 154 -41.63 -1.79 45.66
N ALA A 155 -41.55 -2.44 44.49
CA ALA A 155 -42.69 -2.97 43.76
C ALA A 155 -43.27 -4.26 44.37
N GLY A 156 -42.48 -4.99 45.15
CA GLY A 156 -42.86 -6.33 45.71
C GLY A 156 -43.71 -6.31 46.94
N GLY A 157 -44.21 -5.19 47.48
CA GLY A 157 -45.14 -5.08 48.62
C GLY A 157 -44.79 -5.95 49.84
N PRO A 158 -45.30 -5.70 51.03
CA PRO A 158 -44.96 -6.46 52.24
C PRO A 158 -45.65 -7.82 52.32
N SER A 159 -45.49 -8.67 51.33
CA SER A 159 -46.11 -10.00 51.34
C SER A 159 -45.20 -11.00 50.67
N ALA A 160 -44.39 -11.62 51.42
CA ALA A 160 -44.08 -13.05 51.40
C ALA A 160 -42.82 -13.35 52.21
N THR A 161 -43.02 -14.11 53.29
CA THR A 161 -42.06 -15.03 53.89
C THR A 161 -40.67 -14.53 54.21
N GLY A 162 -40.47 -13.98 55.39
CA GLY A 162 -39.38 -14.32 56.30
C GLY A 162 -37.91 -14.14 55.95
N ASN A 163 -37.58 -13.65 54.80
CA ASN A 163 -36.20 -13.33 54.44
C ASN A 163 -36.06 -11.81 54.20
N THR A 164 -35.61 -11.11 55.23
CA THR A 164 -35.11 -9.74 55.13
C THR A 164 -33.90 -9.75 54.23
N VAL A 165 -34.14 -9.50 52.92
CA VAL A 165 -33.06 -9.23 51.98
C VAL A 165 -32.43 -7.92 52.43
N THR A 166 -31.30 -8.01 53.13
CA THR A 166 -30.59 -6.85 53.64
C THR A 166 -29.93 -6.06 52.50
N SER A 167 -29.75 -4.77 52.73
CA SER A 167 -28.98 -3.87 51.79
C SER A 167 -27.60 -4.45 51.51
N ASP A 168 -27.01 -5.19 52.44
CA ASP A 168 -25.71 -5.83 52.30
C ASP A 168 -25.73 -6.96 51.25
N MET A 169 -26.80 -7.79 51.24
CA MET A 169 -26.96 -8.83 50.19
C MET A 169 -27.15 -8.24 48.78
N ALA A 170 -27.84 -7.08 48.69
CA ALA A 170 -27.97 -6.37 47.41
C ALA A 170 -26.63 -5.83 46.94
N ASN A 171 -25.82 -5.25 47.82
CA ASN A 171 -24.48 -4.76 47.51
C ASN A 171 -23.51 -5.87 47.10
N ASP A 172 -23.52 -7.03 47.83
CA ASP A 172 -22.67 -8.17 47.48
C ASP A 172 -23.03 -8.75 46.13
N ARG A 173 -24.32 -8.83 45.79
CA ARG A 173 -24.80 -9.31 44.51
C ARG A 173 -24.50 -8.32 43.39
N ALA A 174 -24.62 -6.99 43.64
CA ALA A 174 -24.23 -5.94 42.71
C ALA A 174 -22.72 -5.94 42.44
N LEU A 175 -21.91 -6.20 43.45
CA LEU A 175 -20.46 -6.34 43.31
C LEU A 175 -20.09 -7.57 42.49
N THR A 176 -20.76 -8.70 42.73
CA THR A 176 -20.55 -9.94 41.94
C THR A 176 -20.93 -9.74 40.48
N GLU A 177 -22.06 -9.09 40.19
CA GLU A 177 -22.52 -8.81 38.86
C GLU A 177 -21.62 -7.78 38.14
N ALA A 178 -21.18 -6.73 38.84
CA ALA A 178 -20.23 -5.75 38.31
C ALA A 178 -18.86 -6.40 38.02
N THR A 179 -18.41 -7.32 38.86
CA THR A 179 -17.17 -8.08 38.61
C THR A 179 -17.31 -9.01 37.39
N ALA A 180 -18.42 -9.74 37.28
CA ALA A 180 -18.71 -10.56 36.11
C ALA A 180 -18.85 -9.74 34.85
N PHE A 181 -19.38 -8.52 34.93
CA PHE A 181 -19.43 -7.56 33.84
C PHE A 181 -18.03 -7.07 33.44
N ALA A 182 -17.19 -6.73 34.41
CA ALA A 182 -15.81 -6.31 34.16
C ALA A 182 -14.98 -7.40 33.46
N ILE A 183 -15.19 -8.67 33.84
CA ILE A 183 -14.54 -9.82 33.18
C ILE A 183 -15.07 -10.03 31.76
N ARG A 184 -16.36 -9.82 31.53
CA ARG A 184 -16.96 -9.93 30.17
C ARG A 184 -16.53 -8.79 29.24
N ILE A 185 -16.31 -7.59 29.79
CA ILE A 185 -15.79 -6.45 29.08
C ILE A 185 -14.26 -6.47 29.24
N ASP A 186 -13.61 -7.39 28.57
CA ASP A 186 -12.14 -7.41 28.54
C ASP A 186 -11.57 -6.37 27.56
N VAL A 187 -12.07 -5.12 27.71
CA VAL A 187 -11.65 -3.96 26.92
C VAL A 187 -10.18 -3.62 27.20
N ALA A 188 -9.69 -3.93 28.40
CA ALA A 188 -8.29 -3.70 28.74
C ALA A 188 -7.34 -4.60 27.93
N GLU A 189 -7.76 -5.83 27.65
CA GLU A 189 -6.99 -6.75 26.80
C GLU A 189 -6.93 -6.24 25.35
N GLU A 190 -8.07 -5.81 24.77
CA GLU A 190 -8.10 -5.23 23.43
C GLU A 190 -7.22 -3.99 23.31
N LEU A 191 -7.25 -3.10 24.29
CA LEU A 191 -6.37 -1.92 24.30
C LEU A 191 -4.89 -2.30 24.40
N THR A 192 -4.54 -3.32 25.17
CA THR A 192 -3.17 -3.82 25.27
C THR A 192 -2.70 -4.46 23.97
N ARG A 193 -3.56 -5.25 23.29
CA ARG A 193 -3.26 -5.83 21.98
C ARG A 193 -3.12 -4.74 20.92
N LEU A 194 -4.02 -3.76 20.92
CA LEU A 194 -3.98 -2.62 20.03
C LEU A 194 -2.64 -1.87 20.17
N ASP A 195 -2.19 -1.55 21.38
CA ASP A 195 -0.91 -0.89 21.62
C ASP A 195 0.29 -1.73 21.15
N SER A 196 0.23 -3.05 21.36
CA SER A 196 1.25 -3.98 20.86
C SER A 196 1.35 -3.96 19.33
N HIS A 197 0.22 -3.96 18.63
CA HIS A 197 0.16 -3.87 17.17
C HIS A 197 0.64 -2.50 16.68
N LEU A 198 0.27 -1.40 17.31
CA LEU A 198 0.74 -0.05 16.99
C LEU A 198 2.27 0.04 17.10
N THR A 199 2.84 -0.54 18.16
CA THR A 199 4.29 -0.56 18.40
C THR A 199 5.01 -1.38 17.34
N GLU A 200 4.48 -2.53 16.94
CA GLU A 200 5.07 -3.36 15.88
C GLU A 200 4.99 -2.68 14.51
N ILE A 201 3.88 -2.01 14.18
CA ILE A 201 3.75 -1.23 12.94
C ILE A 201 4.79 -0.11 12.91
N GLU A 202 4.94 0.65 14.00
CA GLU A 202 5.95 1.70 14.10
C GLU A 202 7.37 1.17 13.89
N ARG A 203 7.69 0.02 14.50
CA ARG A 203 8.99 -0.65 14.32
C ARG A 203 9.23 -1.03 12.87
N LEU A 204 8.23 -1.57 12.19
CA LEU A 204 8.32 -1.97 10.78
C LEU A 204 8.52 -0.76 9.86
N ILE A 205 7.78 0.34 10.08
CA ILE A 205 7.93 1.58 9.30
C ILE A 205 9.35 2.14 9.46
N LYS A 206 9.86 2.20 10.69
CA LYS A 206 11.22 2.73 10.98
C LYS A 206 12.33 1.83 10.42
N LYS A 207 12.13 0.52 10.36
CA LYS A 207 13.10 -0.43 9.81
C LYS A 207 13.27 -0.27 8.30
N GLY A 208 12.24 0.12 7.58
CA GLY A 208 12.26 0.31 6.13
C GLY A 208 12.74 -0.94 5.41
N ALA A 209 11.85 -1.83 5.01
CA ALA A 209 12.13 -3.02 4.22
C ALA A 209 10.83 -3.42 3.50
N GLU A 210 10.79 -4.57 2.85
CA GLU A 210 9.57 -5.13 2.24
C GLU A 210 8.51 -5.49 3.31
N VAL A 211 7.84 -4.46 3.84
CA VAL A 211 6.94 -4.59 5.01
C VAL A 211 5.46 -4.59 4.64
N GLY A 212 5.08 -4.33 3.38
CA GLY A 212 3.70 -4.11 2.95
C GLY A 212 2.73 -5.21 3.41
N LYS A 213 3.03 -6.49 3.16
CA LYS A 213 2.17 -7.62 3.59
C LYS A 213 2.04 -7.72 5.11
N ARG A 214 3.11 -7.41 5.84
CA ARG A 214 3.11 -7.47 7.30
C ARG A 214 2.33 -6.30 7.89
N LEU A 215 2.45 -5.11 7.29
CA LEU A 215 1.67 -3.94 7.67
C LEU A 215 0.17 -4.18 7.42
N ASP A 216 -0.21 -4.69 6.26
CA ASP A 216 -1.61 -5.01 5.94
C ASP A 216 -2.22 -5.97 6.97
N PHE A 217 -1.50 -7.03 7.34
CA PHE A 217 -1.93 -7.96 8.40
C PHE A 217 -2.13 -7.25 9.75
N LEU A 218 -1.17 -6.45 10.19
CA LEU A 218 -1.26 -5.74 11.48
C LEU A 218 -2.39 -4.71 11.49
N ILE A 219 -2.65 -4.04 10.36
CA ILE A 219 -3.77 -3.11 10.22
C ILE A 219 -5.11 -3.84 10.31
N GLN A 220 -5.22 -5.07 9.78
CA GLN A 220 -6.40 -5.91 9.95
C GLN A 220 -6.61 -6.30 11.42
N GLU A 221 -5.53 -6.61 12.15
CA GLU A 221 -5.63 -6.89 13.59
C GLU A 221 -6.04 -5.62 14.37
N LEU A 222 -5.50 -4.42 14.05
CA LEU A 222 -5.99 -3.18 14.64
C LEU A 222 -7.49 -2.97 14.42
N HIS A 223 -7.97 -3.24 13.22
CA HIS A 223 -9.40 -3.15 12.91
C HIS A 223 -10.24 -4.12 13.74
N ARG A 224 -9.74 -5.33 13.93
CA ARG A 224 -10.39 -6.34 14.78
C ARG A 224 -10.48 -5.88 16.24
N GLU A 225 -9.38 -5.39 16.82
CA GLU A 225 -9.37 -4.91 18.20
C GLU A 225 -10.29 -3.68 18.38
N ALA A 226 -10.25 -2.72 17.44
CA ALA A 226 -11.16 -1.57 17.46
C ALA A 226 -12.64 -1.98 17.35
N ASN A 227 -12.95 -2.99 16.54
CA ASN A 227 -14.31 -3.49 16.37
C ASN A 227 -14.80 -4.21 17.64
N THR A 228 -13.95 -5.01 18.28
CA THR A 228 -14.25 -5.70 19.52
C THR A 228 -14.47 -4.70 20.66
N LEU A 229 -13.67 -3.65 20.75
CA LEU A 229 -13.84 -2.52 21.67
C LEU A 229 -15.26 -1.91 21.52
N GLY A 230 -15.68 -1.61 20.31
CA GLY A 230 -17.01 -1.03 20.05
C GLY A 230 -18.16 -1.97 20.36
N SER A 231 -18.04 -3.26 20.05
CA SER A 231 -19.10 -4.26 20.24
C SER A 231 -19.29 -4.66 21.70
N LYS A 232 -18.23 -4.63 22.49
CA LYS A 232 -18.26 -4.94 23.94
C LYS A 232 -18.75 -3.75 24.79
N SER A 233 -18.86 -2.55 24.21
CA SER A 233 -19.24 -1.35 24.94
C SER A 233 -20.71 -0.99 24.74
N SER A 234 -21.41 -0.77 25.87
CA SER A 234 -22.73 -0.11 25.90
C SER A 234 -22.66 1.40 26.15
N ASN A 235 -21.44 1.96 26.21
CA ASN A 235 -21.19 3.38 26.42
C ASN A 235 -21.04 4.10 25.08
N LEU A 236 -21.77 5.19 24.89
CA LEU A 236 -21.78 5.99 23.68
C LEU A 236 -20.37 6.54 23.34
N GLU A 237 -19.62 6.96 24.36
CA GLU A 237 -18.29 7.56 24.19
C GLU A 237 -17.25 6.54 23.74
N LEU A 238 -17.25 5.33 24.32
CA LEU A 238 -16.41 4.24 23.85
C LEU A 238 -16.78 3.77 22.43
N THR A 239 -18.08 3.78 22.11
CA THR A 239 -18.55 3.49 20.75
C THR A 239 -18.03 4.53 19.77
N ARG A 240 -18.06 5.82 20.13
CA ARG A 240 -17.50 6.92 19.33
C ARG A 240 -16.01 6.75 19.11
N ILE A 241 -15.24 6.50 20.18
CA ILE A 241 -13.80 6.23 20.10
C ILE A 241 -13.51 5.05 19.15
N SER A 242 -14.26 3.96 19.24
CA SER A 242 -14.13 2.80 18.35
C SER A 242 -14.39 3.18 16.90
N VAL A 243 -15.38 4.03 16.61
CA VAL A 243 -15.66 4.50 15.25
C VAL A 243 -14.51 5.37 14.73
N ASP A 244 -14.02 6.30 15.55
CA ASP A 244 -12.90 7.18 15.17
C ASP A 244 -11.62 6.36 14.91
N MET A 245 -11.33 5.35 15.75
CA MET A 245 -10.24 4.40 15.50
C MET A 245 -10.40 3.68 14.16
N LYS A 246 -11.60 3.17 13.84
CA LYS A 246 -11.85 2.46 12.58
C LYS A 246 -11.63 3.35 11.36
N VAL A 247 -12.02 4.63 11.45
CA VAL A 247 -11.77 5.60 10.36
C VAL A 247 -10.26 5.77 10.12
N LEU A 248 -9.47 5.96 11.17
CA LEU A 248 -8.02 6.09 11.06
C LEU A 248 -7.36 4.81 10.51
N ILE A 249 -7.81 3.66 10.97
CA ILE A 249 -7.30 2.34 10.53
C ILE A 249 -7.61 2.12 9.05
N GLU A 250 -8.81 2.46 8.57
CA GLU A 250 -9.16 2.32 7.16
C GLU A 250 -8.33 3.28 6.28
N GLN A 251 -8.09 4.52 6.72
CA GLN A 251 -7.17 5.43 6.04
C GLN A 251 -5.76 4.86 5.95
N MET A 252 -5.25 4.21 7.01
CA MET A 252 -3.96 3.53 6.97
C MET A 252 -3.96 2.36 5.98
N ARG A 253 -5.04 1.58 5.95
CA ARG A 253 -5.18 0.41 5.08
C ARG A 253 -5.13 0.80 3.61
N GLU A 254 -5.87 1.83 3.21
CA GLU A 254 -5.85 2.34 1.83
C GLU A 254 -4.44 2.76 1.40
N GLN A 255 -3.69 3.38 2.28
CA GLN A 255 -2.34 3.84 1.98
C GLN A 255 -1.33 2.69 1.91
N VAL A 256 -1.45 1.68 2.79
CA VAL A 256 -0.56 0.52 2.80
C VAL A 256 -0.76 -0.35 1.55
N GLN A 257 -1.96 -0.42 0.99
CA GLN A 257 -2.20 -1.10 -0.28
C GLN A 257 -1.45 -0.44 -1.46
N ASN A 258 -1.15 0.84 -1.35
CA ASN A 258 -0.40 1.62 -2.35
C ASN A 258 1.12 1.65 -2.06
N ILE A 259 1.57 1.11 -0.92
CA ILE A 259 2.99 0.96 -0.59
C ILE A 259 3.50 -0.31 -1.28
N GLU A 260 4.17 -0.13 -2.39
CA GLU A 260 4.98 -1.17 -3.04
C GLU A 260 6.48 -0.93 -2.82
#